data_90e589859133bc96390cf9a83a1efb95
#
_entry.id   90e589859133bc96390cf9a83a1efb95
#
_cell.length_a   1.000
_cell.length_b   1.000
_cell.length_c   1.000
_cell.angle_alpha   90.00
_cell.angle_beta   90.00
_cell.angle_gamma   90.00
#
_symmetry.space_group_name_H-M   'P 1'
#
loop_
_entity.id
_entity.type
_entity.pdbx_description
1 polymer ?
#
loop_
_entity_poly.entity_id
_entity_poly.type
_entity_poly.pdbx_seq_one_letter_code
_entity_poly.pdbx_strand_id
1 'polypeptide(L)'
;MKNKNTKRVLFNFMPYECAAVEEFLEEEASKGWLLTSINGNIFKFEKIKARKLKFTVDILGDVTFFHAEDNEEALRYRDYCEEAGWKYVCSKGKIQIFYTFIYIKKWLKARFF
;
A
#
# COMPACT_ATOMS: atom_id res chain seq x y z
N MET A 1 24.15 -10.33 -8.09
CA MET A 1 23.52 -11.57 -7.70
C MET A 1 22.05 -11.41 -7.41
N LYS A 2 21.26 -12.31 -7.89
CA LYS A 2 19.82 -12.24 -7.72
C LYS A 2 19.38 -12.60 -6.33
N ASN A 3 18.58 -11.74 -5.72
CA ASN A 3 18.03 -12.02 -4.41
C ASN A 3 16.67 -12.71 -4.59
N LYS A 4 16.56 -13.95 -4.15
CA LYS A 4 15.33 -14.72 -4.31
C LYS A 4 14.19 -14.21 -3.45
N ASN A 5 14.51 -13.37 -2.47
CA ASN A 5 13.50 -12.84 -1.55
C ASN A 5 12.99 -11.47 -1.94
N THR A 6 13.40 -10.97 -3.08
CA THR A 6 12.91 -9.69 -3.59
C THR A 6 12.60 -9.81 -5.06
N LYS A 7 11.66 -9.01 -5.52
CA LYS A 7 11.41 -8.88 -6.94
C LYS A 7 10.95 -7.46 -7.24
N ARG A 8 11.15 -7.06 -8.48
CA ARG A 8 10.74 -5.75 -8.95
C ARG A 8 9.81 -5.91 -10.13
N VAL A 9 8.75 -5.13 -10.13
CA VAL A 9 7.74 -5.19 -11.19
C VAL A 9 7.52 -3.77 -11.71
N LEU A 10 7.56 -3.63 -13.02
CA LEU A 10 7.24 -2.35 -13.65
C LEU A 10 5.73 -2.29 -13.78
N PHE A 11 5.11 -1.31 -13.16
CA PHE A 11 3.68 -1.16 -13.18
C PHE A 11 3.32 0.31 -13.38
N ASN A 12 2.88 0.65 -14.56
CA ASN A 12 2.46 2.01 -14.88
C ASN A 12 0.99 2.18 -14.50
N PHE A 13 0.70 3.24 -13.77
CA PHE A 13 -0.68 3.54 -13.41
C PHE A 13 -0.85 5.03 -13.30
N MET A 14 -2.08 5.48 -13.49
CA MET A 14 -2.45 6.88 -13.31
C MET A 14 -3.10 7.04 -11.92
N PRO A 15 -3.08 8.25 -11.36
CA PRO A 15 -3.63 8.46 -10.02
C PRO A 15 -5.08 7.99 -9.86
N TYR A 16 -5.86 8.01 -10.93
CA TYR A 16 -7.26 7.58 -10.83
C TYR A 16 -7.42 6.05 -10.91
N GLU A 17 -6.33 5.31 -11.02
CA GLU A 17 -6.39 3.86 -11.12
C GLU A 17 -6.08 3.17 -9.79
N CYS A 18 -6.43 3.81 -8.68
CA CYS A 18 -6.13 3.28 -7.36
C CYS A 18 -6.69 1.87 -7.14
N ALA A 19 -7.91 1.63 -7.64
CA ALA A 19 -8.52 0.31 -7.47
C ALA A 19 -7.71 -0.78 -8.16
N ALA A 20 -7.16 -0.47 -9.33
CA ALA A 20 -6.34 -1.45 -10.05
C ALA A 20 -5.06 -1.75 -9.30
N VAL A 21 -4.47 -0.71 -8.70
CA VAL A 21 -3.26 -0.90 -7.90
C VAL A 21 -3.56 -1.74 -6.67
N GLU A 22 -4.66 -1.44 -5.99
CA GLU A 22 -5.05 -2.20 -4.81
C GLU A 22 -5.22 -3.68 -5.15
N GLU A 23 -5.90 -3.97 -6.24
CA GLU A 23 -6.14 -5.34 -6.66
C GLU A 23 -4.83 -6.05 -6.99
N PHE A 24 -3.94 -5.36 -7.68
CA PHE A 24 -2.63 -5.90 -8.01
C PHE A 24 -1.84 -6.26 -6.76
N LEU A 25 -1.82 -5.35 -5.80
CA LEU A 25 -1.06 -5.57 -4.56
C LEU A 25 -1.65 -6.71 -3.73
N GLU A 26 -2.97 -6.81 -3.70
CA GLU A 26 -3.64 -7.89 -2.98
C GLU A 26 -3.35 -9.24 -3.62
N GLU A 27 -3.32 -9.28 -4.94
CA GLU A 27 -3.00 -10.51 -5.65
C GLU A 27 -1.56 -10.94 -5.38
N GLU A 28 -0.63 -9.98 -5.38
CA GLU A 28 0.76 -10.30 -5.12
C GLU A 28 0.95 -10.82 -3.70
N ALA A 29 0.26 -10.22 -2.73
CA ALA A 29 0.36 -10.70 -1.35
C ALA A 29 -0.16 -12.12 -1.22
N SER A 30 -1.20 -12.47 -1.97
CA SER A 30 -1.74 -13.82 -1.93
C SER A 30 -0.77 -14.83 -2.52
N LYS A 31 0.20 -14.36 -3.30
CA LYS A 31 1.24 -15.21 -3.86
C LYS A 31 2.52 -15.21 -3.03
N GLY A 32 2.55 -14.45 -1.96
CA GLY A 32 3.69 -14.38 -1.08
C GLY A 32 4.62 -13.20 -1.33
N TRP A 33 4.12 -12.12 -1.89
CA TRP A 33 4.92 -10.93 -2.15
C TRP A 33 4.28 -9.71 -1.53
N LEU A 34 5.03 -9.02 -0.68
CA LEU A 34 4.56 -7.81 -0.01
C LEU A 34 5.30 -6.60 -0.58
N LEU A 35 4.56 -5.60 -0.98
CA LEU A 35 5.14 -4.35 -1.48
C LEU A 35 5.91 -3.66 -0.36
N THR A 36 7.11 -3.18 -0.67
CA THR A 36 7.93 -2.44 0.28
C THR A 36 8.22 -1.02 -0.18
N SER A 37 8.33 -0.81 -1.48
CA SER A 37 8.60 0.55 -1.96
C SER A 37 8.21 0.68 -3.42
N ILE A 38 8.04 1.94 -3.82
CA ILE A 38 7.78 2.29 -5.21
C ILE A 38 8.79 3.36 -5.58
N ASN A 39 9.54 3.10 -6.64
CA ASN A 39 10.51 4.05 -7.15
C ASN A 39 10.18 4.29 -8.62
N GLY A 40 9.63 5.47 -8.93
CA GLY A 40 9.10 5.72 -10.25
C GLY A 40 7.94 4.80 -10.53
N ASN A 41 8.06 3.95 -11.54
CA ASN A 41 7.03 2.96 -11.86
C ASN A 41 7.47 1.54 -11.47
N ILE A 42 8.53 1.44 -10.68
CA ILE A 42 9.04 0.13 -10.28
C ILE A 42 8.58 -0.17 -8.86
N PHE A 43 7.79 -1.21 -8.73
CA PHE A 43 7.29 -1.69 -7.45
C PHE A 43 8.22 -2.78 -6.94
N LYS A 44 8.77 -2.57 -5.75
CA LYS A 44 9.66 -3.54 -5.13
C LYS A 44 8.89 -4.35 -4.11
N PHE A 45 9.02 -5.66 -4.19
CA PHE A 45 8.33 -6.59 -3.28
C PHE A 45 9.35 -7.43 -2.54
N GLU A 46 8.99 -7.82 -1.33
CA GLU A 46 9.77 -8.77 -0.56
C GLU A 46 8.94 -10.01 -0.30
N LYS A 47 9.62 -11.15 -0.23
CA LYS A 47 8.92 -12.41 -0.03
C LYS A 47 8.40 -12.52 1.39
N ILE A 48 7.13 -12.94 1.51
CA ILE A 48 6.49 -13.19 2.78
C ILE A 48 5.75 -14.51 2.68
N LYS A 49 5.20 -14.98 3.80
CA LYS A 49 4.30 -16.10 3.76
C LYS A 49 3.03 -15.64 3.06
N ALA A 50 2.58 -16.38 2.07
CA ALA A 50 1.40 -16.01 1.31
C ALA A 50 0.20 -15.84 2.24
N ARG A 51 -0.51 -14.74 2.08
CA ARG A 51 -1.69 -14.47 2.90
C ARG A 51 -2.56 -13.42 2.24
N LYS A 52 -3.80 -13.39 2.65
CA LYS A 52 -4.74 -12.41 2.11
C LYS A 52 -4.62 -11.11 2.89
N LEU A 53 -4.29 -10.06 2.20
CA LEU A 53 -4.21 -8.72 2.76
C LEU A 53 -5.18 -7.83 2.01
N LYS A 54 -5.63 -6.80 2.70
CA LYS A 54 -6.43 -5.76 2.08
C LYS A 54 -5.56 -4.53 1.95
N PHE A 55 -5.48 -3.97 0.75
CA PHE A 55 -4.69 -2.76 0.50
C PHE A 55 -5.61 -1.59 0.24
N THR A 56 -5.17 -0.42 0.66
CA THR A 56 -5.83 0.82 0.30
C THR A 56 -4.78 1.77 -0.27
N VAL A 57 -5.15 2.44 -1.34
CA VAL A 57 -4.28 3.42 -2.01
C VAL A 57 -5.02 4.75 -1.89
N ASP A 58 -4.53 5.59 -1.01
CA ASP A 58 -5.20 6.84 -0.69
C ASP A 58 -4.49 8.03 -1.32
N ILE A 59 -5.27 8.95 -1.87
CA ILE A 59 -4.75 10.17 -2.47
C ILE A 59 -5.01 11.31 -1.51
N LEU A 60 -3.94 12.03 -1.12
CA LEU A 60 -4.06 13.15 -0.21
C LEU A 60 -4.18 14.45 -1.00
N GLY A 61 -5.37 15.05 -0.97
CA GLY A 61 -5.67 16.22 -1.78
C GLY A 61 -4.93 17.50 -1.37
N ASP A 62 -4.62 17.62 -0.10
CA ASP A 62 -4.03 18.84 0.44
C ASP A 62 -2.52 18.82 0.52
N VAL A 63 -1.88 17.81 -0.03
CA VAL A 63 -0.43 17.68 0.05
C VAL A 63 0.22 18.31 -1.17
N THR A 64 1.27 19.11 -0.94
CA THR A 64 1.96 19.74 -2.06
C THR A 64 2.80 18.71 -2.80
N PHE A 65 3.06 18.99 -4.07
CA PHE A 65 3.80 18.07 -4.93
C PHE A 65 5.20 17.76 -4.37
N PHE A 66 5.91 18.79 -3.94
CA PHE A 66 7.31 18.64 -3.55
C PHE A 66 7.52 17.92 -2.24
N HIS A 67 6.58 18.04 -1.33
CA HIS A 67 6.74 17.49 0.02
C HIS A 67 5.66 16.50 0.36
N ALA A 68 5.04 15.91 -0.67
CA ALA A 68 3.90 15.04 -0.46
C ALA A 68 4.18 13.87 0.46
N GLU A 69 5.35 13.25 0.32
CA GLU A 69 5.66 12.03 1.07
C GLU A 69 6.02 12.29 2.52
N ASP A 70 6.62 13.45 2.79
CA ASP A 70 7.07 13.81 4.15
C ASP A 70 6.35 15.01 4.73
N ASN A 71 5.28 15.46 4.09
CA ASN A 71 4.51 16.58 4.55
C ASN A 71 3.86 16.26 5.90
N GLU A 72 3.71 17.27 6.75
CA GLU A 72 3.12 17.07 8.08
C GLU A 72 1.72 16.48 8.01
N GLU A 73 0.94 16.94 7.04
CA GLU A 73 -0.41 16.39 6.85
C GLU A 73 -0.36 14.91 6.48
N ALA A 74 0.58 14.53 5.64
CA ALA A 74 0.74 13.13 5.24
C ALA A 74 1.14 12.27 6.42
N LEU A 75 2.05 12.76 7.26
CA LEU A 75 2.49 12.01 8.44
C LEU A 75 1.36 11.87 9.44
N ARG A 76 0.56 12.89 9.61
CA ARG A 76 -0.58 12.86 10.51
C ARG A 76 -1.62 11.86 10.02
N TYR A 77 -1.82 11.82 8.72
CA TYR A 77 -2.75 10.87 8.12
C TYR A 77 -2.28 9.43 8.32
N ARG A 78 -0.97 9.19 8.21
CA ARG A 78 -0.41 7.87 8.46
C ARG A 78 -0.68 7.41 9.88
N ASP A 79 -0.46 8.30 10.84
CA ASP A 79 -0.70 7.96 12.23
C ASP A 79 -2.17 7.63 12.46
N TYR A 80 -3.05 8.40 11.84
CA TYR A 80 -4.48 8.15 11.94
C TYR A 80 -4.84 6.77 11.40
N CYS A 81 -4.30 6.43 10.24
CA CYS A 81 -4.59 5.13 9.63
C CYS A 81 -4.03 3.99 10.46
N GLU A 82 -2.84 4.17 11.03
CA GLU A 82 -2.23 3.13 11.83
C GLU A 82 -3.01 2.88 13.11
N GLU A 83 -3.57 3.92 13.70
CA GLU A 83 -4.43 3.76 14.85
C GLU A 83 -5.69 3.00 14.50
N ALA A 84 -6.14 3.11 13.26
CA ALA A 84 -7.32 2.40 12.78
C ALA A 84 -7.03 0.96 12.36
N GLY A 85 -5.79 0.52 12.47
CA GLY A 85 -5.43 -0.87 12.14
C GLY A 85 -4.79 -1.07 10.79
N TRP A 86 -4.50 0.00 10.08
CA TRP A 86 -3.82 -0.07 8.78
C TRP A 86 -2.33 0.10 8.99
N LYS A 87 -1.53 -0.62 8.20
CA LYS A 87 -0.08 -0.51 8.26
C LYS A 87 0.41 0.25 7.04
N TYR A 88 1.19 1.28 7.29
CA TYR A 88 1.76 2.09 6.23
C TYR A 88 2.82 1.29 5.47
N VAL A 89 2.80 1.38 4.16
CA VAL A 89 3.77 0.70 3.30
C VAL A 89 4.74 1.70 2.69
N CYS A 90 4.23 2.59 1.87
CA CYS A 90 5.07 3.56 1.17
C CYS A 90 4.21 4.64 0.56
N SER A 91 4.86 5.66 0.02
CA SER A 91 4.21 6.77 -0.65
C SER A 91 4.82 6.99 -2.02
N LYS A 92 4.02 7.56 -2.91
CA LYS A 92 4.49 8.04 -4.20
C LYS A 92 3.68 9.28 -4.53
N GLY A 93 4.36 10.45 -4.49
CA GLY A 93 3.66 11.71 -4.68
C GLY A 93 2.59 11.90 -3.63
N LYS A 94 1.36 12.15 -4.06
CA LYS A 94 0.23 12.35 -3.15
C LYS A 94 -0.42 11.03 -2.71
N ILE A 95 0.08 9.92 -3.20
CA ILE A 95 -0.51 8.62 -2.92
C ILE A 95 0.19 7.98 -1.74
N GLN A 96 -0.59 7.45 -0.81
CA GLN A 96 -0.08 6.66 0.31
C GLN A 96 -0.73 5.30 0.28
N ILE A 97 0.06 4.27 0.54
CA ILE A 97 -0.40 2.89 0.45
C ILE A 97 -0.33 2.24 1.82
N PHE A 98 -1.42 1.59 2.20
CA PHE A 98 -1.55 0.90 3.48
C PHE A 98 -2.11 -0.48 3.25
N TYR A 99 -1.89 -1.38 4.22
CA TYR A 99 -2.53 -2.68 4.19
C TYR A 99 -3.01 -3.07 5.57
N THR A 100 -3.91 -4.04 5.60
CA THR A 100 -4.35 -4.65 6.85
C THR A 100 -4.60 -6.13 6.60
N PHE A 101 -4.64 -6.91 7.67
CA PHE A 101 -4.85 -8.34 7.56
C PHE A 101 -6.33 -8.66 7.44
N ILE A 102 -6.65 -9.66 6.63
CA ILE A 102 -8.01 -10.15 6.49
C ILE A 102 -8.06 -11.53 7.13
N TYR A 103 -8.31 -11.60 8.42
CA TYR A 103 -8.38 -12.89 9.09
C TYR A 103 -9.68 -13.10 9.87
N ILE A 104 -10.46 -12.07 10.11
CA ILE A 104 -11.76 -12.21 10.74
C ILE A 104 -12.76 -11.39 9.94
N LYS A 105 -13.20 -11.97 8.83
CA LYS A 105 -13.98 -11.22 7.86
C LYS A 105 -15.31 -10.69 8.42
N LYS A 106 -16.06 -11.54 9.13
CA LYS A 106 -17.32 -11.11 9.70
C LYS A 106 -17.13 -9.94 10.63
N TRP A 107 -16.15 -10.09 11.46
CA TRP A 107 -15.86 -9.11 12.49
C TRP A 107 -15.42 -7.79 11.88
N LEU A 108 -14.56 -7.87 10.88
CA LEU A 108 -14.09 -6.67 10.19
C LEU A 108 -15.22 -5.95 9.50
N LYS A 109 -16.12 -6.68 8.86
CA LYS A 109 -17.25 -6.06 8.21
C LYS A 109 -18.13 -5.33 9.22
N ALA A 110 -18.37 -5.94 10.36
CA ALA A 110 -19.19 -5.34 11.40
C ALA A 110 -18.57 -4.05 11.93
N ARG A 111 -17.26 -3.94 11.90
CA ARG A 111 -16.59 -2.77 12.43
C ARG A 111 -16.49 -1.61 11.41
N PHE A 112 -16.40 -1.92 10.13
CA PHE A 112 -16.17 -0.91 9.13
C PHE A 112 -17.36 -0.60 8.26
N PHE A 113 -18.43 -1.32 8.40
CA PHE A 113 -19.64 -1.08 7.65
C PHE A 113 -20.89 -1.21 8.58
#